data_0ff246efccfa93a03244a97ea9e63068
#
_entry.id   0ff246efccfa93a03244a97ea9e63068
#
_cell.length_a   1.000
_cell.length_b   1.000
_cell.length_c   1.000
_cell.angle_alpha   90.00
_cell.angle_beta   90.00
_cell.angle_gamma   90.00
#
_symmetry.space_group_name_H-M   'P 1'
#
loop_
_entity.id
_entity.type
_entity.pdbx_description
1 polymer ?
#
loop_
_entity_poly.entity_id
_entity_poly.type
_entity_poly.pdbx_seq_one_letter_code
_entity_poly.pdbx_strand_id
1 'polypeptide(L)'
;MTNKRTISQYVEDALENMLKAQEFLKDVSEEAFYKDVQKQYAIRQAIEIIGEAARNIPSSVREIYPEIPWKDITGIRDRIAHGYYEVNLKIVWEVVNKDIPINKVAFEKIKQDLVEGKLEQVLKSHNEEIKHQLHRGRHM
;
A
#
# COMPACT_ATOMS: atom_id res chain seq x y z
N MET A 1 1.91 -25.30 0.27
CA MET A 1 1.82 -24.48 1.48
C MET A 1 2.10 -23.02 1.17
N THR A 2 1.12 -22.18 1.32
CA THR A 2 1.29 -20.76 1.10
C THR A 2 1.84 -20.12 2.37
N ASN A 3 3.06 -19.60 2.28
CA ASN A 3 3.61 -18.82 3.37
C ASN A 3 2.89 -17.48 3.43
N LYS A 4 2.23 -17.21 4.54
CA LYS A 4 1.64 -15.89 4.76
C LYS A 4 2.77 -14.86 4.87
N ARG A 5 2.63 -13.77 4.14
CA ARG A 5 3.57 -12.67 4.25
C ARG A 5 3.43 -12.01 5.62
N THR A 6 4.54 -11.56 6.17
CA THR A 6 4.56 -10.82 7.44
C THR A 6 4.16 -9.37 7.21
N ILE A 7 3.81 -8.67 8.29
CA ILE A 7 3.51 -7.23 8.23
C ILE A 7 4.73 -6.47 7.67
N SER A 8 5.93 -6.85 8.09
CA SER A 8 7.18 -6.27 7.57
C SER A 8 7.27 -6.42 6.05
N GLN A 9 6.92 -7.60 5.52
CA GLN A 9 6.94 -7.85 4.08
C GLN A 9 5.90 -7.01 3.34
N TYR A 10 4.70 -6.81 3.91
CA TYR A 10 3.69 -5.94 3.30
C TYR A 10 4.14 -4.48 3.26
N VAL A 11 4.77 -4.00 4.33
CA VAL A 11 5.33 -2.65 4.36
C VAL A 11 6.44 -2.50 3.30
N GLU A 12 7.32 -3.49 3.18
CA GLU A 12 8.38 -3.52 2.16
C GLU A 12 7.79 -3.53 0.75
N ASP A 13 6.74 -4.33 0.50
CA ASP A 13 6.08 -4.38 -0.80
C ASP A 13 5.52 -3.01 -1.18
N ALA A 14 4.88 -2.34 -0.24
CA ALA A 14 4.34 -1.00 -0.47
C ALA A 14 5.46 -0.02 -0.81
N LEU A 15 6.52 0.01 -0.01
CA LEU A 15 7.65 0.92 -0.21
C LEU A 15 8.36 0.68 -1.54
N GLU A 16 8.61 -0.58 -1.87
CA GLU A 16 9.25 -0.96 -3.14
C GLU A 16 8.43 -0.47 -4.34
N ASN A 17 7.11 -0.63 -4.29
CA ASN A 17 6.25 -0.22 -5.39
C ASN A 17 6.01 1.28 -5.42
N MET A 18 6.06 1.97 -4.29
CA MET A 18 6.09 3.44 -4.26
C MET A 18 7.33 3.96 -4.99
N LEU A 19 8.48 3.36 -4.71
CA LEU A 19 9.73 3.73 -5.37
C LEU A 19 9.67 3.45 -6.87
N LYS A 20 9.18 2.28 -7.27
CA LYS A 20 9.03 1.91 -8.68
C LYS A 20 8.14 2.90 -9.43
N ALA A 21 7.00 3.26 -8.83
CA ALA A 21 6.09 4.22 -9.46
C ALA A 21 6.77 5.58 -9.67
N GLN A 22 7.53 6.04 -8.69
CA GLN A 22 8.29 7.29 -8.81
C GLN A 22 9.37 7.19 -9.88
N GLU A 23 10.08 6.08 -9.96
CA GLU A 23 11.12 5.85 -10.97
C GLU A 23 10.54 5.83 -12.38
N PHE A 24 9.38 5.22 -12.57
CA PHE A 24 8.71 5.19 -13.88
C PHE A 24 8.34 6.58 -14.38
N LEU A 25 8.05 7.51 -13.49
CA LEU A 25 7.70 8.88 -13.87
C LEU A 25 8.85 9.88 -13.75
N LYS A 26 10.04 9.44 -13.36
CA LYS A 26 11.19 10.33 -13.25
C LYS A 26 11.45 11.00 -14.60
N ASP A 27 11.52 12.33 -14.59
CA ASP A 27 11.76 13.15 -15.78
C ASP A 27 10.70 12.99 -16.90
N VAL A 28 9.52 12.47 -16.56
CA VAL A 28 8.41 12.31 -17.48
C VAL A 28 7.38 13.41 -17.21
N SER A 29 7.03 14.17 -18.26
CA SER A 29 5.99 15.19 -18.14
C SER A 29 4.60 14.56 -18.09
N GLU A 30 3.62 15.30 -17.54
CA GLU A 30 2.24 14.85 -17.52
C GLU A 30 1.72 14.52 -18.91
N GLU A 31 2.04 15.38 -19.88
CA GLU A 31 1.67 15.18 -21.29
C GLU A 31 2.27 13.89 -21.86
N ALA A 32 3.55 13.63 -21.59
CA ALA A 32 4.23 12.42 -22.05
C ALA A 32 3.63 11.17 -21.41
N PHE A 33 3.30 11.24 -20.13
CA PHE A 33 2.63 10.14 -19.42
C PHE A 33 1.31 9.77 -20.07
N TYR A 34 0.53 10.76 -20.48
CA TYR A 34 -0.79 10.53 -21.10
C TYR A 34 -0.70 9.85 -22.46
N LYS A 35 0.48 9.84 -23.08
CA LYS A 35 0.74 9.19 -24.38
C LYS A 35 1.48 7.86 -24.26
N ASP A 36 1.93 7.50 -23.04
CA ASP A 36 2.78 6.32 -22.85
C ASP A 36 1.98 5.19 -22.17
N VAL A 37 1.40 4.33 -22.99
CA VAL A 37 0.55 3.23 -22.53
C VAL A 37 1.32 2.25 -21.65
N GLN A 38 2.57 1.94 -21.98
CA GLN A 38 3.39 1.02 -21.20
C GLN A 38 3.62 1.54 -19.78
N LYS A 39 3.95 2.83 -19.65
CA LYS A 39 4.14 3.45 -18.34
C LYS A 39 2.84 3.48 -17.55
N GLN A 40 1.72 3.75 -18.22
CA GLN A 40 0.39 3.73 -17.58
C GLN A 40 0.11 2.37 -16.94
N TYR A 41 0.32 1.28 -17.68
CA TYR A 41 0.11 -0.07 -17.15
C TYR A 41 1.08 -0.40 -16.02
N ALA A 42 2.35 -0.08 -16.19
CA ALA A 42 3.37 -0.36 -15.18
C ALA A 42 3.08 0.37 -13.87
N ILE A 43 2.72 1.64 -13.93
CA ILE A 43 2.43 2.45 -12.76
C ILE A 43 1.13 2.01 -12.09
N ARG A 44 0.09 1.69 -12.87
CA ARG A 44 -1.17 1.17 -12.31
C ARG A 44 -0.93 -0.13 -11.56
N GLN A 45 -0.09 -1.01 -12.10
CA GLN A 45 0.27 -2.25 -11.41
C GLN A 45 0.95 -1.97 -10.07
N ALA A 46 1.91 -1.03 -10.06
CA ALA A 46 2.60 -0.64 -8.83
C ALA A 46 1.61 -0.09 -7.80
N ILE A 47 0.68 0.76 -8.22
CA ILE A 47 -0.33 1.35 -7.34
C ILE A 47 -1.27 0.27 -6.77
N GLU A 48 -1.66 -0.70 -7.59
CA GLU A 48 -2.50 -1.81 -7.13
C GLU A 48 -1.79 -2.64 -6.07
N ILE A 49 -0.50 -2.90 -6.25
CA ILE A 49 0.30 -3.63 -5.26
C ILE A 49 0.39 -2.84 -3.95
N ILE A 50 0.59 -1.53 -4.02
CA ILE A 50 0.60 -0.65 -2.84
C ILE A 50 -0.72 -0.77 -2.07
N GLY A 51 -1.83 -0.68 -2.78
CA GLY A 51 -3.17 -0.78 -2.17
C GLY A 51 -3.41 -2.13 -1.53
N GLU A 52 -3.01 -3.21 -2.20
CA GLU A 52 -3.17 -4.57 -1.69
C GLU A 52 -2.28 -4.82 -0.46
N ALA A 53 -1.04 -4.35 -0.50
CA ALA A 53 -0.14 -4.45 0.65
C ALA A 53 -0.71 -3.70 1.86
N ALA A 54 -1.20 -2.48 1.66
CA ALA A 54 -1.81 -1.68 2.72
C ALA A 54 -3.05 -2.38 3.31
N ARG A 55 -3.86 -3.03 2.46
CA ARG A 55 -5.05 -3.76 2.88
C ARG A 55 -4.70 -4.91 3.83
N ASN A 56 -3.54 -5.50 3.68
CA ASN A 56 -3.07 -6.61 4.51
C ASN A 56 -2.39 -6.17 5.80
N ILE A 57 -2.21 -4.88 6.01
CA ILE A 57 -1.73 -4.36 7.29
C ILE A 57 -2.92 -4.31 8.26
N PRO A 58 -2.84 -4.98 9.42
CA PRO A 58 -3.97 -5.07 10.34
C PRO A 58 -4.42 -3.72 10.87
N SER A 59 -5.70 -3.61 11.20
CA SER A 59 -6.25 -2.38 11.76
C SER A 59 -5.58 -1.97 13.06
N SER A 60 -5.13 -2.92 13.87
CA SER A 60 -4.38 -2.63 15.10
C SER A 60 -3.08 -1.86 14.84
N VAL A 61 -2.43 -2.13 13.71
CA VAL A 61 -1.23 -1.38 13.29
C VAL A 61 -1.65 -0.06 12.64
N ARG A 62 -2.66 -0.08 11.77
CA ARG A 62 -3.13 1.14 11.10
C ARG A 62 -3.57 2.23 12.10
N GLU A 63 -4.19 1.84 13.20
CA GLU A 63 -4.64 2.76 14.25
C GLU A 63 -3.48 3.52 14.91
N ILE A 64 -2.27 2.97 14.89
CA ILE A 64 -1.07 3.63 15.43
C ILE A 64 -0.63 4.78 14.52
N TYR A 65 -0.98 4.72 13.24
CA TYR A 65 -0.56 5.71 12.22
C TYR A 65 -1.80 6.37 11.58
N PRO A 66 -2.62 7.10 12.38
CA PRO A 66 -3.86 7.68 11.87
C PRO A 66 -3.66 8.78 10.84
N GLU A 67 -2.46 9.34 10.73
CA GLU A 67 -2.10 10.35 9.75
C GLU A 67 -2.00 9.77 8.32
N ILE A 68 -1.85 8.45 8.20
CA ILE A 68 -1.82 7.80 6.89
C ILE A 68 -3.25 7.65 6.38
N PRO A 69 -3.54 8.07 5.14
CA PRO A 69 -4.90 7.97 4.59
C PRO A 69 -5.20 6.54 4.12
N TRP A 70 -5.34 5.63 5.08
CA TRP A 70 -5.52 4.19 4.82
C TRP A 70 -6.68 3.88 3.88
N LYS A 71 -7.80 4.56 4.07
CA LYS A 71 -8.99 4.34 3.25
C LYS A 71 -8.73 4.69 1.78
N ASP A 72 -8.02 5.80 1.54
CA ASP A 72 -7.67 6.22 0.19
C ASP A 72 -6.69 5.25 -0.46
N ILE A 73 -5.69 4.79 0.30
CA ILE A 73 -4.67 3.86 -0.21
C ILE A 73 -5.29 2.50 -0.52
N THR A 74 -6.07 1.95 0.39
CA THR A 74 -6.70 0.64 0.19
C THR A 74 -7.79 0.66 -0.87
N GLY A 75 -8.43 1.82 -1.08
CA GLY A 75 -9.48 1.99 -2.08
C GLY A 75 -9.00 2.49 -3.44
N ILE A 76 -7.70 2.65 -3.64
CA ILE A 76 -7.15 3.24 -4.86
C ILE A 76 -7.51 2.45 -6.13
N ARG A 77 -7.57 1.13 -6.03
CA ARG A 77 -7.95 0.28 -7.15
C ARG A 77 -9.32 0.65 -7.71
N ASP A 78 -10.29 0.86 -6.81
CA ASP A 78 -11.64 1.24 -7.22
C ASP A 78 -11.66 2.62 -7.87
N ARG A 79 -10.88 3.57 -7.34
CA ARG A 79 -10.80 4.92 -7.89
C ARG A 79 -10.26 4.94 -9.32
N ILE A 80 -9.27 4.10 -9.63
CA ILE A 80 -8.64 4.09 -10.95
C ILE A 80 -9.28 3.09 -11.91
N ALA A 81 -10.13 2.18 -11.43
CA ALA A 81 -10.80 1.18 -12.26
C ALA A 81 -12.12 1.64 -12.84
N HIS A 82 -12.79 2.58 -12.18
CA HIS A 82 -14.13 3.05 -12.58
C HIS A 82 -14.07 4.47 -13.14
N GLY A 83 -14.95 4.74 -14.13
CA GLY A 83 -15.08 6.05 -14.75
C GLY A 83 -14.32 6.17 -16.06
N TYR A 84 -14.10 7.41 -16.48
CA TYR A 84 -13.43 7.68 -17.75
C TYR A 84 -11.92 7.47 -17.63
N TYR A 85 -11.36 6.81 -18.63
CA TYR A 85 -9.94 6.48 -18.71
C TYR A 85 -9.03 7.70 -18.50
N GLU A 86 -9.34 8.80 -19.17
CA GLU A 86 -8.55 10.03 -19.07
C GLU A 86 -8.55 10.63 -17.67
N VAL A 87 -9.71 10.60 -17.00
CA VAL A 87 -9.82 11.05 -15.60
C VAL A 87 -9.00 10.16 -14.70
N ASN A 88 -9.02 8.84 -14.95
CA ASN A 88 -8.26 7.87 -14.18
C ASN A 88 -6.75 8.08 -14.34
N LEU A 89 -6.29 8.45 -15.53
CA LEU A 89 -4.87 8.77 -15.76
C LEU A 89 -4.43 10.00 -14.96
N LYS A 90 -5.31 11.00 -14.86
CA LYS A 90 -5.05 12.19 -14.04
C LYS A 90 -4.91 11.80 -12.56
N ILE A 91 -5.77 10.93 -12.07
CA ILE A 91 -5.70 10.42 -10.70
C ILE A 91 -4.37 9.69 -10.48
N VAL A 92 -3.99 8.82 -11.41
CA VAL A 92 -2.73 8.07 -11.34
C VAL A 92 -1.54 9.04 -11.27
N TRP A 93 -1.54 10.05 -12.14
CA TRP A 93 -0.48 11.07 -12.16
C TRP A 93 -0.36 11.76 -10.81
N GLU A 94 -1.49 12.19 -10.24
CA GLU A 94 -1.51 12.88 -8.95
C GLU A 94 -1.09 11.97 -7.79
N VAL A 95 -1.51 10.71 -7.80
CA VAL A 95 -1.10 9.74 -6.78
C VAL A 95 0.42 9.62 -6.73
N VAL A 96 1.06 9.47 -7.89
CA VAL A 96 2.52 9.30 -7.93
C VAL A 96 3.25 10.57 -7.52
N ASN A 97 2.79 11.72 -7.96
CA ASN A 97 3.52 12.98 -7.77
C ASN A 97 3.19 13.72 -6.47
N LYS A 98 1.99 13.50 -5.91
CA LYS A 98 1.54 14.19 -4.70
C LYS A 98 1.40 13.27 -3.49
N ASP A 99 0.73 12.12 -3.66
CA ASP A 99 0.40 11.25 -2.54
C ASP A 99 1.56 10.34 -2.14
N ILE A 100 2.22 9.72 -3.11
CA ILE A 100 3.33 8.78 -2.84
C ILE A 100 4.47 9.43 -2.06
N PRO A 101 4.95 10.64 -2.39
CA PRO A 101 6.04 11.25 -1.61
C PRO A 101 5.72 11.36 -0.12
N ILE A 102 4.48 11.70 0.22
CA ILE A 102 4.04 11.84 1.61
C ILE A 102 3.88 10.46 2.26
N ASN A 103 3.20 9.55 1.58
CA ASN A 103 2.93 8.21 2.10
C ASN A 103 4.21 7.38 2.25
N LYS A 104 5.18 7.59 1.37
CA LYS A 104 6.46 6.90 1.45
C LYS A 104 7.18 7.21 2.75
N VAL A 105 7.22 8.48 3.16
CA VAL A 105 7.83 8.89 4.43
C VAL A 105 7.12 8.21 5.61
N ALA A 106 5.79 8.17 5.59
CA ALA A 106 5.00 7.56 6.64
C ALA A 106 5.23 6.03 6.72
N PHE A 107 5.30 5.35 5.57
CA PHE A 107 5.57 3.91 5.53
C PHE A 107 7.01 3.58 5.94
N GLU A 108 7.96 4.45 5.65
CA GLU A 108 9.34 4.30 6.13
C GLU A 108 9.40 4.37 7.66
N LYS A 109 8.55 5.19 8.27
CA LYS A 109 8.43 5.24 9.73
C LYS A 109 7.89 3.92 10.29
N ILE A 110 6.88 3.33 9.66
CA ILE A 110 6.38 2.01 10.07
C ILE A 110 7.51 0.99 10.03
N LYS A 111 8.26 0.97 8.94
CA LYS A 111 9.40 0.07 8.77
C LYS A 111 10.43 0.26 9.89
N GLN A 112 10.76 1.50 10.18
CA GLN A 112 11.72 1.82 11.24
C GLN A 112 11.21 1.37 12.61
N ASP A 113 9.94 1.61 12.91
CA ASP A 113 9.33 1.19 14.16
C ASP A 113 9.31 -0.34 14.29
N LEU A 114 9.08 -1.07 13.19
CA LEU A 114 9.15 -2.53 13.17
C LEU A 114 10.57 -3.02 13.47
N VAL A 115 11.58 -2.42 12.85
CA VAL A 115 12.99 -2.77 13.07
C VAL A 115 13.39 -2.52 14.52
N GLU A 116 12.93 -1.43 15.11
CA GLU A 116 13.23 -1.04 16.50
C GLU A 116 12.40 -1.81 17.55
N GLY A 117 11.51 -2.70 17.12
CA GLY A 117 10.68 -3.48 18.02
C GLY A 117 9.56 -2.72 18.71
N LYS A 118 9.23 -1.52 18.23
CA LYS A 118 8.20 -0.67 18.84
C LYS A 118 6.78 -1.21 18.67
N LEU A 119 6.57 -2.12 17.72
CA LEU A 119 5.26 -2.71 17.43
C LEU A 119 5.11 -4.14 17.95
N GLU A 120 6.07 -4.65 18.71
CA GLU A 120 6.05 -6.05 19.20
C GLU A 120 4.79 -6.39 19.97
N GLN A 121 4.36 -5.51 20.87
CA GLN A 121 3.17 -5.74 21.68
C GLN A 121 1.91 -5.83 20.81
N VAL A 122 1.78 -4.94 19.83
CA VAL A 122 0.65 -4.91 18.90
C VAL A 122 0.65 -6.17 18.04
N LEU A 123 1.80 -6.56 17.52
CA LEU A 123 1.95 -7.77 16.70
C LEU A 123 1.62 -9.02 17.48
N LYS A 124 2.05 -9.10 18.73
CA LYS A 124 1.75 -10.23 19.62
C LYS A 124 0.25 -10.35 19.85
N SER A 125 -0.42 -9.26 20.18
CA SER A 125 -1.87 -9.21 20.39
C SER A 125 -2.63 -9.63 19.13
N HIS A 126 -2.20 -9.16 17.98
CA HIS A 126 -2.81 -9.52 16.69
C HIS A 126 -2.68 -11.02 16.41
N ASN A 127 -1.50 -11.60 16.65
CA ASN A 127 -1.27 -13.03 16.46
C ASN A 127 -2.14 -13.88 17.39
N GLU A 128 -2.32 -13.45 18.62
CA GLU A 128 -3.18 -14.11 19.58
C GLU A 128 -4.65 -14.08 19.13
N GLU A 129 -5.11 -12.94 18.61
CA GLU A 129 -6.46 -12.82 18.04
C GLU A 129 -6.69 -13.77 16.88
N ILE A 130 -5.72 -13.87 15.96
CA ILE A 130 -5.80 -14.78 14.81
C ILE A 130 -5.90 -16.23 15.30
N LYS A 131 -5.07 -16.62 16.26
CA LYS A 131 -5.10 -17.97 16.83
C LYS A 131 -6.44 -18.27 17.47
N HIS A 132 -7.02 -17.31 18.17
CA HIS A 132 -8.32 -17.45 18.80
C HIS A 132 -9.45 -17.62 17.78
N GLN A 133 -9.44 -16.83 16.72
CA GLN A 133 -10.42 -16.94 15.64
C GLN A 133 -10.33 -18.28 14.93
N LEU A 134 -9.12 -18.76 14.64
CA LEU A 134 -8.90 -20.05 14.02
C LEU A 134 -9.39 -21.20 14.91
N HIS A 135 -9.17 -21.09 16.21
CA HIS A 135 -9.62 -22.09 17.18
C HIS A 135 -11.16 -22.13 17.25
N ARG A 136 -11.83 -20.99 17.25
CA ARG A 136 -13.29 -20.93 17.19
C ARG A 136 -13.84 -21.57 15.93
N GLY A 137 -13.21 -21.32 14.80
CA GLY A 137 -13.63 -21.89 13.51
C GLY A 137 -13.59 -23.40 13.48
N ARG A 138 -12.75 -24.02 14.28
CA ARG A 138 -12.63 -25.48 14.34
C ARG A 138 -13.75 -26.15 15.14
N HIS A 139 -14.46 -25.39 15.97
CA HIS A 139 -15.56 -25.91 16.80
C HIS A 139 -16.92 -25.76 16.15
N MET A 140 -16.96 -25.20 14.97
CA MET A 140 -18.18 -25.12 14.17
C MET A 140 -18.19 -26.24 13.14
#